data_5f335527d65b95ae242f5b7b8a558bc2
#
_entry.id   5f335527d65b95ae242f5b7b8a558bc2
#
_cell.length_a   1.000
_cell.length_b   1.000
_cell.length_c   1.000
_cell.angle_alpha   90.00
_cell.angle_beta   90.00
_cell.angle_gamma   90.00
#
_symmetry.space_group_name_H-M   'P 1'
#
loop_
_entity.id
_entity.type
_entity.pdbx_description
1 polymer ?
#
loop_
_entity_poly.entity_id
_entity_poly.type
_entity_poly.pdbx_seq_one_letter_code
_entity_poly.pdbx_strand_id
1 'polypeptide(L)'
;MKDIVYIDKNYDKQFYPRDLFEGLGLTDTKDLAEVAMFVLHGKDEENKTDIATCDEFIQFTTVDNKSGFSAIVVGIKNEESGLDMTSWFPVSQFWSKKEHRVIVTDIHLLPAGEVIVEGSLVDDEHPDGVTGIEFQDVKFYNRDKKYEIGKEYIFKFAGIAYEFIKRPEDERTFMVDEGPFAGKEINTTTMDGIAASQSCAGSICIMQPFTKFRRDSFIIPFSKKKTKIKIYDYHWVQGPVDLQFPINIGQNILGDYEPSPNEPINIGVIVQGFCV
;
A
#
# COMPACT_ATOMS: atom_id res chain seq x y z
N MET A 1 21.22 -19.64 11.43
CA MET A 1 20.78 -18.31 11.88
C MET A 1 19.28 -18.34 11.86
N LYS A 2 18.60 -18.13 12.97
CA LYS A 2 17.15 -18.05 12.97
C LYS A 2 16.79 -16.75 12.22
N ASP A 3 15.95 -16.87 11.20
CA ASP A 3 15.38 -15.71 10.53
C ASP A 3 14.54 -14.96 11.56
N ILE A 4 15.02 -13.80 11.97
CA ILE A 4 14.38 -13.03 13.02
C ILE A 4 13.29 -12.20 12.34
N VAL A 5 12.07 -12.66 12.43
CA VAL A 5 10.89 -11.82 12.19
C VAL A 5 10.53 -11.21 13.54
N TYR A 6 10.67 -9.91 13.67
CA TYR A 6 10.33 -9.22 14.89
C TYR A 6 8.84 -8.86 14.88
N ILE A 7 8.10 -9.37 15.87
CA ILE A 7 6.84 -8.72 16.24
C ILE A 7 7.25 -7.51 17.07
N ASP A 8 7.28 -6.35 16.45
CA ASP A 8 7.59 -5.12 17.16
C ASP A 8 6.35 -4.67 17.95
N LYS A 9 6.37 -4.99 19.25
CA LYS A 9 5.31 -4.56 20.18
C LYS A 9 5.31 -3.05 20.44
N ASN A 10 6.33 -2.35 20.00
CA ASN A 10 6.47 -0.90 20.15
C ASN A 10 6.11 -0.14 18.86
N TYR A 11 5.78 -0.87 17.79
CA TYR A 11 5.30 -0.24 16.57
C TYR A 11 3.89 0.30 16.83
N ASP A 12 3.74 1.60 16.84
CA ASP A 12 2.53 2.30 17.30
C ASP A 12 1.54 2.60 16.15
N LYS A 13 1.99 2.44 14.91
CA LYS A 13 1.13 2.62 13.75
C LYS A 13 0.23 1.41 13.53
N GLN A 14 -0.99 1.67 13.11
CA GLN A 14 -1.94 0.63 12.76
C GLN A 14 -2.08 0.50 11.25
N PHE A 15 -2.27 -0.72 10.78
CA PHE A 15 -2.66 -0.99 9.41
C PHE A 15 -4.20 -1.06 9.34
N TYR A 16 -4.79 -0.33 8.38
CA TYR A 16 -6.24 -0.26 8.19
C TYR A 16 -6.66 -0.96 6.90
N PRO A 17 -6.80 -2.29 6.90
CA PRO A 17 -7.14 -3.05 5.69
C PRO A 17 -8.50 -2.67 5.10
N ARG A 18 -9.44 -2.20 5.95
CA ARG A 18 -10.75 -1.73 5.51
C ARG A 18 -10.63 -0.52 4.59
N ASP A 19 -9.74 0.41 4.88
CA ASP A 19 -9.55 1.61 4.07
C ASP A 19 -9.08 1.27 2.65
N LEU A 20 -8.31 0.18 2.48
CA LEU A 20 -7.92 -0.32 1.16
C LEU A 20 -9.11 -0.82 0.34
N PHE A 21 -10.06 -1.52 0.96
CA PHE A 21 -11.29 -1.95 0.28
C PHE A 21 -12.20 -0.76 -0.02
N GLU A 22 -12.34 0.18 0.91
CA GLU A 22 -13.08 1.42 0.70
C GLU A 22 -12.43 2.24 -0.42
N GLY A 23 -11.10 2.31 -0.46
CA GLY A 23 -10.33 2.91 -1.56
C GLY A 23 -10.63 2.33 -2.94
N LEU A 24 -11.07 1.08 -2.99
CA LEU A 24 -11.52 0.41 -4.21
C LEU A 24 -13.05 0.45 -4.42
N GLY A 25 -13.80 1.14 -3.56
CA GLY A 25 -15.25 1.27 -3.65
C GLY A 25 -16.04 0.11 -3.04
N LEU A 26 -15.41 -0.74 -2.23
CA LEU A 26 -16.05 -1.81 -1.49
C LEU A 26 -16.32 -1.35 -0.06
N THR A 27 -17.47 -0.72 0.16
CA THR A 27 -17.84 -0.09 1.44
C THR A 27 -18.81 -0.91 2.27
N ASP A 28 -19.50 -1.88 1.66
CA ASP A 28 -20.52 -2.68 2.31
C ASP A 28 -19.90 -3.92 2.98
N THR A 29 -20.24 -4.18 4.24
CA THR A 29 -19.78 -5.35 5.01
C THR A 29 -20.13 -6.68 4.30
N LYS A 30 -21.25 -6.72 3.57
CA LYS A 30 -21.64 -7.89 2.78
C LYS A 30 -20.68 -8.14 1.62
N ASP A 31 -20.28 -7.08 0.91
CA ASP A 31 -19.31 -7.17 -0.19
C ASP A 31 -17.95 -7.66 0.36
N LEU A 32 -17.53 -7.17 1.53
CA LEU A 32 -16.30 -7.61 2.19
C LEU A 32 -16.34 -9.08 2.62
N ALA A 33 -17.48 -9.53 3.14
CA ALA A 33 -17.69 -10.94 3.49
C ALA A 33 -17.62 -11.85 2.24
N GLU A 34 -18.19 -11.40 1.10
CA GLU A 34 -18.07 -12.13 -0.17
C GLU A 34 -16.62 -12.26 -0.62
N VAL A 35 -15.80 -11.21 -0.45
CA VAL A 35 -14.36 -11.25 -0.75
C VAL A 35 -13.64 -12.31 0.11
N ALA A 36 -13.86 -12.30 1.42
CA ALA A 36 -13.23 -13.26 2.32
C ALA A 36 -13.63 -14.71 1.97
N MET A 37 -14.91 -14.94 1.71
CA MET A 37 -15.40 -16.25 1.28
C MET A 37 -14.82 -16.69 -0.06
N PHE A 38 -14.64 -15.76 -1.00
CA PHE A 38 -13.99 -16.03 -2.27
C PHE A 38 -12.54 -16.49 -2.09
N VAL A 39 -11.77 -15.85 -1.20
CA VAL A 39 -10.37 -16.22 -0.94
C VAL A 39 -10.28 -17.57 -0.26
N LEU A 40 -11.12 -17.85 0.73
CA LEU A 40 -11.06 -19.07 1.53
C LEU A 40 -11.63 -20.29 0.81
N HIS A 41 -12.61 -20.08 -0.06
CA HIS A 41 -13.33 -21.17 -0.74
C HIS A 41 -13.20 -21.13 -2.26
N GLY A 42 -12.37 -20.24 -2.82
CA GLY A 42 -12.18 -20.09 -4.26
C GLY A 42 -11.91 -21.44 -4.95
N LYS A 43 -12.95 -21.97 -5.61
CA LYS A 43 -12.94 -23.32 -6.23
C LYS A 43 -13.02 -23.27 -7.75
N ASP A 44 -12.93 -22.08 -8.34
CA ASP A 44 -12.96 -21.98 -9.80
C ASP A 44 -11.60 -22.42 -10.35
N GLU A 45 -11.61 -23.20 -11.42
CA GLU A 45 -10.38 -23.65 -12.11
C GLU A 45 -9.47 -22.50 -12.53
N GLU A 46 -10.03 -21.27 -12.63
CA GLU A 46 -9.32 -20.05 -13.01
C GLU A 46 -8.64 -19.31 -11.84
N ASN A 47 -9.07 -19.56 -10.58
CA ASN A 47 -8.56 -18.82 -9.41
C ASN A 47 -8.04 -19.80 -8.35
N LYS A 48 -6.73 -20.00 -8.35
CA LYS A 48 -6.06 -20.80 -7.33
C LYS A 48 -5.70 -19.96 -6.14
N THR A 49 -5.93 -20.48 -4.94
CA THR A 49 -5.47 -19.88 -3.70
C THR A 49 -4.10 -20.43 -3.35
N ASP A 50 -3.11 -19.56 -3.29
CA ASP A 50 -1.79 -19.86 -2.79
C ASP A 50 -1.78 -19.74 -1.26
N ILE A 51 -1.11 -20.67 -0.58
CA ILE A 51 -1.04 -20.71 0.88
C ILE A 51 0.43 -20.64 1.29
N ALA A 52 0.74 -19.70 2.18
CA ALA A 52 2.06 -19.51 2.75
C ALA A 52 1.97 -19.32 4.27
N THR A 53 3.05 -19.57 4.99
CA THR A 53 3.09 -19.47 6.45
C THR A 53 4.28 -18.64 6.91
N CYS A 54 4.08 -17.89 8.01
CA CYS A 54 5.14 -17.20 8.70
C CYS A 54 4.80 -17.19 10.20
N ASP A 55 5.67 -17.79 11.02
CA ASP A 55 5.42 -18.04 12.44
C ASP A 55 4.08 -18.75 12.68
N GLU A 56 3.17 -18.16 13.46
CA GLU A 56 1.83 -18.68 13.72
C GLU A 56 0.79 -18.32 12.65
N PHE A 57 1.14 -17.41 11.74
CA PHE A 57 0.21 -16.92 10.74
C PHE A 57 0.20 -17.77 9.47
N ILE A 58 -0.98 -17.86 8.86
CA ILE A 58 -1.22 -18.45 7.55
C ILE A 58 -1.79 -17.37 6.65
N GLN A 59 -1.18 -17.20 5.49
CA GLN A 59 -1.65 -16.29 4.45
C GLN A 59 -2.27 -17.08 3.30
N PHE A 60 -3.46 -16.67 2.89
CA PHE A 60 -4.16 -17.16 1.71
C PHE A 60 -4.19 -16.02 0.68
N THR A 61 -3.72 -16.29 -0.52
CA THR A 61 -3.68 -15.31 -1.61
C THR A 61 -4.42 -15.83 -2.81
N THR A 62 -5.39 -15.08 -3.30
CA THR A 62 -6.14 -15.40 -4.53
C THR A 62 -6.16 -14.19 -5.46
N VAL A 63 -5.95 -14.45 -6.75
CA VAL A 63 -6.00 -13.43 -7.81
C VAL A 63 -7.39 -13.40 -8.44
N ASP A 64 -8.01 -12.25 -8.52
CA ASP A 64 -9.17 -12.03 -9.38
C ASP A 64 -8.68 -11.63 -10.79
N ASN A 65 -8.69 -12.59 -11.70
CA ASN A 65 -8.21 -12.39 -13.06
C ASN A 65 -9.06 -11.38 -13.86
N LYS A 66 -10.27 -11.09 -13.43
CA LYS A 66 -11.17 -10.11 -14.09
C LYS A 66 -10.84 -8.69 -13.66
N SER A 67 -10.58 -8.48 -12.39
CA SER A 67 -10.33 -7.16 -11.83
C SER A 67 -8.88 -6.71 -11.93
N GLY A 68 -7.93 -7.63 -11.95
CA GLY A 68 -6.50 -7.34 -11.83
C GLY A 68 -6.08 -7.00 -10.40
N PHE A 69 -6.80 -7.55 -9.43
CA PHE A 69 -6.45 -7.49 -8.01
C PHE A 69 -6.28 -8.91 -7.45
N SER A 70 -5.44 -9.01 -6.43
CA SER A 70 -5.41 -10.16 -5.52
C SER A 70 -6.15 -9.79 -4.25
N ALA A 71 -6.67 -10.77 -3.55
CA ALA A 71 -7.08 -10.62 -2.16
C ALA A 71 -6.22 -11.52 -1.28
N ILE A 72 -5.82 -10.99 -0.16
CA ILE A 72 -5.08 -11.70 0.87
C ILE A 72 -5.96 -11.80 2.11
N VAL A 73 -6.00 -13.00 2.69
CA VAL A 73 -6.54 -13.26 4.02
C VAL A 73 -5.41 -13.82 4.87
N VAL A 74 -5.24 -13.26 6.05
CA VAL A 74 -4.30 -13.76 7.07
C VAL A 74 -5.10 -14.30 8.24
N GLY A 75 -4.64 -15.39 8.82
CA GLY A 75 -5.27 -15.98 10.00
C GLY A 75 -4.30 -16.83 10.80
N ILE A 76 -4.74 -17.22 11.98
CA ILE A 76 -4.01 -18.08 12.90
C ILE A 76 -4.74 -19.42 12.98
N LYS A 77 -3.99 -20.52 12.98
CA LYS A 77 -4.58 -21.85 13.25
C LYS A 77 -5.16 -21.89 14.65
N ASN A 78 -6.41 -22.33 14.70
CA ASN A 78 -7.13 -22.56 15.95
C ASN A 78 -7.66 -24.01 15.96
N GLU A 79 -7.40 -24.75 17.04
CA GLU A 79 -7.81 -26.16 17.16
C GLU A 79 -9.34 -26.32 17.20
N GLU A 80 -10.08 -25.31 17.69
CA GLU A 80 -11.54 -25.38 17.83
C GLU A 80 -12.25 -24.89 16.56
N SER A 81 -11.83 -23.75 15.99
CA SER A 81 -12.47 -23.09 14.84
C SER A 81 -11.83 -23.45 13.50
N GLY A 82 -10.65 -24.06 13.51
CA GLY A 82 -9.82 -24.36 12.35
C GLY A 82 -8.96 -23.20 11.89
N LEU A 83 -9.51 -22.01 11.69
CA LEU A 83 -8.81 -20.79 11.30
C LEU A 83 -9.52 -19.57 11.83
N ASP A 84 -8.82 -18.76 12.62
CA ASP A 84 -9.26 -17.45 13.03
C ASP A 84 -8.67 -16.40 12.08
N MET A 85 -9.51 -15.73 11.30
CA MET A 85 -9.09 -14.65 10.42
C MET A 85 -8.68 -13.43 11.26
N THR A 86 -7.47 -12.95 11.04
CA THR A 86 -6.90 -11.80 11.76
C THR A 86 -6.85 -10.55 10.87
N SER A 87 -6.62 -10.72 9.57
CA SER A 87 -6.60 -9.62 8.62
C SER A 87 -7.03 -10.07 7.23
N TRP A 88 -7.50 -9.13 6.42
CA TRP A 88 -7.73 -9.31 4.99
C TRP A 88 -7.57 -7.98 4.26
N PHE A 89 -7.03 -8.00 3.05
CA PHE A 89 -6.82 -6.79 2.25
C PHE A 89 -6.66 -7.09 0.77
N PRO A 90 -7.01 -6.14 -0.11
CA PRO A 90 -6.77 -6.25 -1.54
C PRO A 90 -5.31 -5.92 -1.87
N VAL A 91 -4.81 -6.50 -2.93
CA VAL A 91 -3.48 -6.22 -3.49
C VAL A 91 -3.61 -5.88 -4.96
N SER A 92 -3.05 -4.74 -5.35
CA SER A 92 -2.98 -4.37 -6.76
C SER A 92 -2.07 -5.31 -7.54
N GLN A 93 -2.50 -5.68 -8.75
CA GLN A 93 -1.62 -6.35 -9.72
C GLN A 93 -1.00 -5.36 -10.73
N PHE A 94 -1.29 -4.07 -10.58
CA PHE A 94 -0.71 -3.01 -11.39
C PHE A 94 0.55 -2.47 -10.72
N TRP A 95 1.66 -3.13 -10.94
CA TRP A 95 2.95 -2.81 -10.32
C TRP A 95 3.74 -1.76 -11.11
N SER A 96 4.69 -1.12 -10.44
CA SER A 96 5.65 -0.23 -11.08
C SER A 96 6.40 -0.96 -12.20
N LYS A 97 6.64 -0.25 -13.30
CA LYS A 97 7.51 -0.75 -14.37
C LYS A 97 8.97 -0.66 -13.95
N LYS A 98 9.32 0.43 -13.25
CA LYS A 98 10.63 0.64 -12.68
C LYS A 98 10.77 -0.23 -11.43
N GLU A 99 11.92 -0.81 -11.29
CA GLU A 99 12.41 -1.48 -10.09
C GLU A 99 13.12 -0.46 -9.21
N HIS A 100 12.89 -0.55 -7.90
CA HIS A 100 13.45 0.38 -6.92
C HIS A 100 14.37 -0.36 -5.98
N ARG A 101 15.56 0.19 -5.78
CA ARG A 101 16.53 -0.34 -4.84
C ARG A 101 16.24 0.24 -3.46
N VAL A 102 16.16 -0.62 -2.45
CA VAL A 102 15.85 -0.24 -1.07
C VAL A 102 16.79 -0.96 -0.12
N ILE A 103 17.45 -0.22 0.74
CA ILE A 103 18.14 -0.78 1.91
C ILE A 103 17.07 -0.97 2.99
N VAL A 104 16.79 -2.21 3.37
CA VAL A 104 15.82 -2.52 4.43
C VAL A 104 16.40 -2.12 5.78
N THR A 105 15.70 -1.25 6.49
CA THR A 105 16.13 -0.74 7.81
C THR A 105 15.38 -1.37 8.96
N ASP A 106 14.11 -1.75 8.74
CA ASP A 106 13.31 -2.48 9.74
C ASP A 106 12.20 -3.31 9.10
N ILE A 107 11.65 -4.26 9.85
CA ILE A 107 10.56 -5.14 9.45
C ILE A 107 9.63 -5.34 10.63
N HIS A 108 8.36 -5.01 10.45
CA HIS A 108 7.34 -5.12 11.48
C HIS A 108 6.30 -6.17 11.06
N LEU A 109 6.25 -7.28 11.78
CA LEU A 109 5.13 -8.21 11.71
C LEU A 109 4.06 -7.73 12.70
N LEU A 110 2.96 -7.23 12.17
CA LEU A 110 1.87 -6.68 12.98
C LEU A 110 1.07 -7.79 13.69
N PRO A 111 0.35 -7.45 14.77
CA PRO A 111 -0.43 -8.43 15.53
C PRO A 111 -1.51 -9.17 14.73
N ALA A 112 -1.96 -8.62 13.62
CA ALA A 112 -2.91 -9.26 12.72
C ALA A 112 -2.26 -9.98 11.54
N GLY A 113 -0.91 -9.99 11.48
CA GLY A 113 -0.12 -10.75 10.52
C GLY A 113 0.26 -9.99 9.25
N GLU A 114 -0.05 -8.70 9.13
CA GLU A 114 0.48 -7.89 8.04
C GLU A 114 1.97 -7.63 8.28
N VAL A 115 2.72 -7.48 7.18
CA VAL A 115 4.15 -7.17 7.24
C VAL A 115 4.40 -5.80 6.65
N ILE A 116 4.99 -4.94 7.45
CA ILE A 116 5.44 -3.61 7.05
C ILE A 116 6.96 -3.63 6.98
N VAL A 117 7.50 -3.11 5.89
CA VAL A 117 8.93 -2.95 5.68
C VAL A 117 9.25 -1.46 5.68
N GLU A 118 10.22 -1.08 6.48
CA GLU A 118 10.86 0.23 6.41
C GLU A 118 12.19 0.11 5.69
N GLY A 119 12.54 1.14 4.92
CA GLY A 119 13.80 1.17 4.22
C GLY A 119 14.15 2.54 3.69
N SER A 120 15.34 2.63 3.10
CA SER A 120 15.80 3.83 2.42
C SER A 120 15.97 3.54 0.93
N LEU A 121 15.35 4.38 0.11
CA LEU A 121 15.54 4.35 -1.34
C LEU A 121 16.96 4.73 -1.68
N VAL A 122 17.58 3.98 -2.59
CA VAL A 122 18.98 4.19 -3.04
C VAL A 122 19.03 4.25 -4.57
N ASP A 123 20.03 4.97 -5.04
CA ASP A 123 20.46 4.99 -6.44
C ASP A 123 22.00 5.08 -6.51
N ASP A 124 22.55 5.30 -7.69
CA ASP A 124 24.01 5.36 -7.88
C ASP A 124 24.63 6.64 -7.31
N GLU A 125 23.85 7.72 -7.18
CA GLU A 125 24.29 8.99 -6.57
C GLU A 125 24.15 8.95 -5.04
N HIS A 126 23.21 8.13 -4.52
CA HIS A 126 22.88 8.01 -3.11
C HIS A 126 22.92 6.55 -2.64
N PRO A 127 24.08 5.89 -2.62
CA PRO A 127 24.20 4.47 -2.31
C PRO A 127 23.89 4.12 -0.85
N ASP A 128 23.98 5.08 0.07
CA ASP A 128 23.66 4.89 1.49
C ASP A 128 22.19 5.14 1.82
N GLY A 129 21.38 5.52 0.81
CA GLY A 129 19.97 5.87 0.97
C GLY A 129 19.77 7.29 1.47
N VAL A 130 18.74 7.94 0.94
CA VAL A 130 18.48 9.36 1.24
C VAL A 130 17.00 9.64 1.51
N THR A 131 16.11 8.72 1.14
CA THR A 131 14.67 8.87 1.30
C THR A 131 14.10 7.65 1.96
N GLY A 132 13.49 7.83 3.13
CA GLY A 132 12.75 6.77 3.81
C GLY A 132 11.51 6.38 3.04
N ILE A 133 11.23 5.09 2.99
CA ILE A 133 10.00 4.52 2.48
C ILE A 133 9.48 3.46 3.45
N GLU A 134 8.18 3.47 3.66
CA GLU A 134 7.46 2.47 4.44
C GLU A 134 6.38 1.86 3.54
N PHE A 135 6.27 0.55 3.51
CA PHE A 135 5.30 -0.13 2.66
C PHE A 135 4.89 -1.49 3.23
N GLN A 136 3.70 -1.95 2.85
CA GLN A 136 3.23 -3.30 3.12
C GLN A 136 3.89 -4.28 2.14
N ASP A 137 4.65 -5.27 2.64
CA ASP A 137 5.16 -6.36 1.80
C ASP A 137 4.11 -7.46 1.64
N VAL A 138 3.49 -7.49 0.47
CA VAL A 138 2.38 -8.41 0.18
C VAL A 138 2.83 -9.83 -0.20
N LYS A 139 4.13 -10.05 -0.39
CA LYS A 139 4.70 -11.37 -0.72
C LYS A 139 5.72 -11.87 0.33
N PHE A 140 5.79 -11.23 1.47
CA PHE A 140 6.75 -11.60 2.52
C PHE A 140 6.64 -13.07 2.92
N TYR A 141 5.44 -13.61 3.06
CA TYR A 141 5.19 -15.00 3.44
C TYR A 141 5.72 -16.00 2.41
N ASN A 142 5.71 -15.63 1.13
CA ASN A 142 6.12 -16.51 0.03
C ASN A 142 7.62 -16.49 -0.24
N ARG A 143 8.41 -15.78 0.58
CA ARG A 143 9.86 -15.70 0.41
C ARG A 143 10.56 -16.87 1.08
N ASP A 144 11.46 -17.52 0.35
CA ASP A 144 12.36 -18.57 0.88
C ASP A 144 13.33 -18.01 1.92
N LYS A 145 13.81 -16.77 1.68
CA LYS A 145 14.70 -16.05 2.59
C LYS A 145 14.09 -14.73 2.98
N LYS A 146 14.01 -14.47 4.28
CA LYS A 146 13.59 -13.17 4.82
C LYS A 146 14.69 -12.13 4.59
N TYR A 147 14.34 -10.86 4.73
CA TYR A 147 15.29 -9.76 4.58
C TYR A 147 16.32 -9.76 5.72
N GLU A 148 17.52 -9.32 5.39
CA GLU A 148 18.55 -8.94 6.36
C GLU A 148 18.57 -7.40 6.50
N ILE A 149 18.47 -6.92 7.72
CA ILE A 149 18.54 -5.48 8.02
C ILE A 149 19.89 -4.90 7.53
N GLY A 150 19.85 -3.74 6.91
CA GLY A 150 21.00 -3.08 6.32
C GLY A 150 21.41 -3.61 4.93
N LYS A 151 20.67 -4.55 4.36
CA LYS A 151 20.90 -5.06 3.01
C LYS A 151 19.98 -4.40 1.99
N GLU A 152 20.51 -4.28 0.79
CA GLU A 152 19.79 -3.77 -0.37
C GLU A 152 19.00 -4.89 -1.05
N TYR A 153 17.77 -4.56 -1.43
CA TYR A 153 16.87 -5.42 -2.19
C TYR A 153 16.16 -4.60 -3.28
N ILE A 154 15.65 -5.30 -4.28
CA ILE A 154 14.93 -4.70 -5.41
C ILE A 154 13.44 -4.91 -5.22
N PHE A 155 12.67 -3.82 -5.24
CA PHE A 155 11.22 -3.84 -5.04
C PHE A 155 10.46 -3.26 -6.23
N LYS A 156 9.24 -3.74 -6.39
CA LYS A 156 8.20 -3.10 -7.18
C LYS A 156 7.10 -2.61 -6.27
N PHE A 157 6.57 -1.43 -6.57
CA PHE A 157 5.55 -0.77 -5.77
C PHE A 157 4.25 -0.56 -6.53
N ALA A 158 3.16 -0.49 -5.77
CA ALA A 158 1.85 -0.04 -6.20
C ALA A 158 1.19 0.69 -5.02
N GLY A 159 0.28 1.61 -5.30
CA GLY A 159 -0.48 2.31 -4.29
C GLY A 159 -1.97 2.05 -4.40
N ILE A 160 -2.67 2.02 -3.28
CA ILE A 160 -4.13 2.09 -3.20
C ILE A 160 -4.49 3.32 -2.39
N ALA A 161 -5.20 4.26 -3.01
CA ALA A 161 -5.64 5.46 -2.33
C ALA A 161 -6.80 5.13 -1.38
N TYR A 162 -6.72 5.64 -0.16
CA TYR A 162 -7.77 5.51 0.85
C TYR A 162 -8.45 6.84 1.16
N GLU A 163 -7.80 7.96 0.84
CA GLU A 163 -8.29 9.30 1.10
C GLU A 163 -7.88 10.24 -0.02
N PHE A 164 -8.79 11.14 -0.39
CA PHE A 164 -8.53 12.22 -1.34
C PHE A 164 -9.00 13.53 -0.75
N ILE A 165 -8.07 14.43 -0.53
CA ILE A 165 -8.35 15.76 -0.02
C ILE A 165 -8.09 16.74 -1.16
N LYS A 166 -9.17 17.23 -1.79
CA LYS A 166 -9.05 18.40 -2.68
C LYS A 166 -8.66 19.59 -1.81
N ARG A 167 -7.56 20.25 -2.15
CA ARG A 167 -7.19 21.46 -1.43
C ARG A 167 -8.26 22.54 -1.63
N PRO A 168 -8.78 23.12 -0.56
CA PRO A 168 -9.46 24.40 -0.68
C PRO A 168 -8.49 25.39 -1.33
N GLU A 169 -8.96 26.16 -2.30
CA GLU A 169 -8.12 27.16 -3.00
C GLU A 169 -7.49 28.18 -2.05
N ASP A 170 -8.03 28.29 -0.84
CA ASP A 170 -7.66 29.30 0.16
C ASP A 170 -6.69 28.79 1.26
N GLU A 171 -6.51 27.49 1.44
CA GLU A 171 -5.60 26.93 2.45
C GLU A 171 -4.29 26.46 1.83
N ARG A 172 -3.43 27.39 1.50
CA ARG A 172 -2.14 27.11 0.87
C ARG A 172 -0.96 27.07 1.85
N THR A 173 -1.19 27.47 3.08
CA THR A 173 -0.15 27.53 4.11
C THR A 173 -0.61 26.89 5.40
N PHE A 174 0.30 26.18 6.07
CA PHE A 174 0.08 25.67 7.43
C PHE A 174 1.33 25.87 8.28
N MET A 175 1.13 26.05 9.58
CA MET A 175 2.23 26.09 10.56
C MET A 175 2.58 24.64 10.94
N VAL A 176 3.85 24.34 10.99
CA VAL A 176 4.34 23.05 11.48
C VAL A 176 4.43 23.11 13.00
N ASP A 177 3.66 22.27 13.68
CA ASP A 177 3.59 22.28 15.14
C ASP A 177 4.77 21.53 15.79
N GLU A 178 5.31 20.50 15.13
CA GLU A 178 6.35 19.61 15.67
C GLU A 178 7.45 19.28 14.67
N GLY A 179 8.59 18.78 15.16
CA GLY A 179 9.71 18.31 14.36
C GLY A 179 10.70 19.42 13.94
N PRO A 180 11.65 19.11 13.02
CA PRO A 180 12.74 20.02 12.64
C PRO A 180 12.29 21.32 11.96
N PHE A 181 11.04 21.40 11.56
CA PHE A 181 10.42 22.57 10.95
C PHE A 181 9.38 23.26 11.84
N ALA A 182 9.27 22.85 13.12
CA ALA A 182 8.34 23.44 14.07
C ALA A 182 8.41 24.97 14.10
N GLY A 183 7.25 25.63 14.08
CA GLY A 183 7.14 27.08 14.02
C GLY A 183 7.42 27.72 12.66
N LYS A 184 7.60 26.92 11.60
CA LYS A 184 7.70 27.44 10.23
C LYS A 184 6.36 27.35 9.51
N GLU A 185 6.03 28.40 8.79
CA GLU A 185 4.94 28.38 7.84
C GLU A 185 5.37 27.66 6.56
N ILE A 186 4.63 26.62 6.18
CA ILE A 186 4.90 25.87 4.96
C ILE A 186 3.83 26.19 3.92
N ASN A 187 4.27 26.60 2.74
CA ASN A 187 3.39 26.84 1.60
C ASN A 187 3.24 25.54 0.81
N THR A 188 2.06 24.95 0.86
CA THR A 188 1.78 23.67 0.22
C THR A 188 1.68 23.72 -1.30
N THR A 189 1.63 24.90 -1.91
CA THR A 189 1.64 25.03 -3.38
C THR A 189 3.03 24.88 -3.98
N THR A 190 4.06 25.06 -3.15
CA THR A 190 5.47 24.92 -3.55
C THR A 190 6.10 23.63 -3.01
N MET A 191 5.39 22.87 -2.18
CA MET A 191 5.87 21.56 -1.72
C MET A 191 5.54 20.47 -2.72
N ASP A 192 6.57 20.03 -3.40
CA ASP A 192 6.59 18.71 -4.01
C ASP A 192 7.11 17.74 -2.95
N GLY A 193 6.26 16.84 -2.46
CA GLY A 193 6.69 16.00 -1.38
C GLY A 193 5.87 14.75 -1.15
N ILE A 194 6.55 13.78 -0.59
CA ILE A 194 5.96 12.63 0.06
C ILE A 194 6.19 12.82 1.55
N ALA A 195 5.11 12.77 2.33
CA ALA A 195 5.20 12.69 3.77
C ALA A 195 4.73 11.31 4.23
N ALA A 196 5.51 10.63 5.06
CA ALA A 196 5.05 9.42 5.71
C ALA A 196 3.87 9.76 6.62
N SER A 197 2.82 8.93 6.59
CA SER A 197 1.73 9.05 7.55
C SER A 197 2.22 8.65 8.93
N GLN A 198 1.88 9.44 9.94
CA GLN A 198 2.21 9.11 11.33
C GLN A 198 1.23 8.09 11.94
N SER A 199 0.05 7.94 11.36
CA SER A 199 -1.04 7.14 11.96
C SER A 199 -1.32 5.82 11.28
N CYS A 200 -0.92 5.65 10.03
CA CYS A 200 -1.23 4.44 9.26
C CYS A 200 0.03 3.79 8.69
N ALA A 201 0.25 2.54 9.05
CA ALA A 201 1.39 1.74 8.60
C ALA A 201 1.41 1.58 7.07
N GLY A 202 2.57 1.78 6.45
CA GLY A 202 2.76 1.68 5.00
C GLY A 202 2.08 2.78 4.19
N SER A 203 1.64 3.86 4.83
CA SER A 203 0.90 4.95 4.18
C SER A 203 1.77 6.16 3.94
N ILE A 204 1.56 6.80 2.80
CA ILE A 204 2.17 8.07 2.44
C ILE A 204 1.10 9.06 2.00
N CYS A 205 1.33 10.34 2.29
CA CYS A 205 0.59 11.44 1.70
C CYS A 205 1.36 11.99 0.50
N ILE A 206 0.73 12.00 -0.65
CA ILE A 206 1.29 12.55 -1.88
C ILE A 206 0.67 13.93 -2.10
N MET A 207 1.51 14.95 -2.23
CA MET A 207 1.14 16.35 -2.44
C MET A 207 1.69 16.87 -3.76
N GLN A 208 1.44 16.13 -4.84
CA GLN A 208 1.93 16.47 -6.17
C GLN A 208 0.85 16.29 -7.23
N PRO A 209 0.94 17.00 -8.36
CA PRO A 209 0.09 16.70 -9.49
C PRO A 209 0.39 15.29 -10.03
N PHE A 210 -0.64 14.55 -10.41
CA PHE A 210 -0.46 13.31 -11.14
C PHE A 210 0.13 13.60 -12.52
N THR A 211 1.24 12.96 -12.81
CA THR A 211 1.96 13.21 -14.05
C THR A 211 1.35 12.48 -15.24
N LYS A 212 0.63 11.38 -15.01
CA LYS A 212 0.06 10.61 -16.11
C LYS A 212 -1.12 9.75 -15.70
N PHE A 213 -2.25 9.96 -16.36
CA PHE A 213 -3.37 9.03 -16.33
C PHE A 213 -3.05 7.77 -17.14
N ARG A 214 -3.21 6.60 -16.57
CA ARG A 214 -2.89 5.33 -17.21
C ARG A 214 -4.10 4.71 -17.90
N ARG A 215 -5.19 4.54 -17.17
CA ARG A 215 -6.45 4.02 -17.69
C ARG A 215 -7.61 4.15 -16.71
N ASP A 216 -8.83 4.22 -17.25
CA ASP A 216 -10.04 3.85 -16.53
C ASP A 216 -10.18 2.34 -16.51
N SER A 217 -10.50 1.78 -15.37
CA SER A 217 -10.81 0.37 -15.22
C SER A 217 -12.16 0.22 -14.54
N PHE A 218 -13.05 -0.52 -15.16
CA PHE A 218 -14.27 -0.97 -14.50
C PHE A 218 -13.95 -2.29 -13.83
N ILE A 219 -13.92 -2.28 -12.50
CA ILE A 219 -13.52 -3.43 -11.72
C ILE A 219 -14.67 -3.88 -10.86
N ILE A 220 -14.84 -5.19 -10.80
CA ILE A 220 -15.63 -5.87 -9.79
C ILE A 220 -14.61 -6.73 -9.02
N PRO A 221 -13.81 -6.13 -8.08
CA PRO A 221 -12.88 -6.94 -7.34
C PRO A 221 -13.67 -7.87 -6.43
N PHE A 222 -13.58 -9.19 -6.71
CA PHE A 222 -14.13 -10.26 -5.88
C PHE A 222 -15.65 -10.19 -5.58
N SER A 223 -16.40 -9.28 -6.20
CA SER A 223 -17.83 -9.10 -5.95
C SER A 223 -18.61 -8.93 -7.25
N LYS A 224 -19.95 -9.04 -7.17
CA LYS A 224 -20.83 -8.76 -8.31
C LYS A 224 -21.06 -7.28 -8.55
N LYS A 225 -20.56 -6.43 -7.66
CA LYS A 225 -20.74 -4.98 -7.68
C LYS A 225 -19.70 -4.33 -8.60
N LYS A 226 -20.15 -3.53 -9.54
CA LYS A 226 -19.26 -2.78 -10.44
C LYS A 226 -18.75 -1.55 -9.72
N THR A 227 -17.44 -1.44 -9.57
CA THR A 227 -16.78 -0.23 -9.12
C THR A 227 -15.87 0.30 -10.23
N LYS A 228 -15.77 1.61 -10.34
CA LYS A 228 -14.85 2.26 -11.27
C LYS A 228 -13.58 2.63 -10.51
N ILE A 229 -12.45 2.15 -11.00
CA ILE A 229 -11.13 2.48 -10.45
C ILE A 229 -10.30 3.14 -11.54
N LYS A 230 -9.71 4.27 -11.20
CA LYS A 230 -8.75 4.97 -12.04
C LYS A 230 -7.34 4.61 -11.62
N ILE A 231 -6.45 4.42 -12.58
CA ILE A 231 -5.05 4.11 -12.34
C ILE A 231 -4.21 5.25 -12.87
N TYR A 232 -3.45 5.87 -11.97
CA TYR A 232 -2.52 6.96 -12.29
C TYR A 232 -1.10 6.48 -12.09
N ASP A 233 -0.19 6.83 -12.99
CA ASP A 233 1.24 6.68 -12.75
C ASP A 233 1.72 7.90 -11.95
N TYR A 234 2.17 7.66 -10.75
CA TYR A 234 2.84 8.64 -9.91
C TYR A 234 4.35 8.61 -10.21
N HIS A 235 4.96 9.79 -10.30
CA HIS A 235 6.37 9.94 -10.55
C HIS A 235 6.93 11.14 -9.76
N TRP A 236 7.73 10.86 -8.75
CA TRP A 236 8.39 11.87 -7.95
C TRP A 236 9.73 12.27 -8.60
N VAL A 237 9.69 13.31 -9.43
CA VAL A 237 10.84 13.76 -10.25
C VAL A 237 11.77 14.68 -9.47
N GLN A 238 11.24 15.40 -8.47
CA GLN A 238 12.01 16.41 -7.71
C GLN A 238 12.61 15.85 -6.42
N GLY A 239 12.37 14.59 -6.13
CA GLY A 239 12.98 13.90 -4.99
C GLY A 239 14.45 13.57 -5.26
N PRO A 240 15.21 13.31 -4.20
CA PRO A 240 16.61 12.91 -4.33
C PRO A 240 16.76 11.56 -5.05
N VAL A 241 15.75 10.71 -5.02
CA VAL A 241 15.72 9.42 -5.74
C VAL A 241 14.46 9.35 -6.57
N ASP A 242 14.58 8.90 -7.81
CA ASP A 242 13.46 8.72 -8.73
C ASP A 242 12.53 7.59 -8.28
N LEU A 243 11.40 7.96 -7.67
CA LEU A 243 10.36 7.04 -7.22
C LEU A 243 9.13 7.13 -8.14
N GLN A 244 8.72 6.00 -8.71
CA GLN A 244 7.55 5.94 -9.56
C GLN A 244 6.76 4.63 -9.37
N PHE A 245 5.45 4.74 -9.21
CA PHE A 245 4.55 3.59 -9.12
C PHE A 245 3.11 3.96 -9.49
N PRO A 246 2.29 3.00 -9.91
CA PRO A 246 0.87 3.24 -10.17
C PRO A 246 0.10 3.37 -8.87
N ILE A 247 -0.86 4.30 -8.85
CA ILE A 247 -1.81 4.49 -7.76
C ILE A 247 -3.21 4.13 -8.26
N ASN A 248 -3.90 3.28 -7.53
CA ASN A 248 -5.26 2.85 -7.79
C ASN A 248 -6.21 3.68 -6.93
N ILE A 249 -7.14 4.38 -7.55
CA ILE A 249 -8.07 5.30 -6.89
C ILE A 249 -9.50 4.94 -7.28
N GLY A 250 -10.31 4.53 -6.32
CA GLY A 250 -11.72 4.27 -6.55
C GLY A 250 -12.51 5.54 -6.83
N GLN A 251 -13.55 5.42 -7.66
CA GLN A 251 -14.42 6.56 -7.97
C GLN A 251 -15.13 7.12 -6.74
N ASN A 252 -15.39 6.29 -5.73
CA ASN A 252 -15.94 6.73 -4.45
C ASN A 252 -15.02 7.69 -3.69
N ILE A 253 -13.70 7.56 -3.85
CA ILE A 253 -12.68 8.47 -3.28
C ILE A 253 -12.65 9.78 -4.05
N LEU A 254 -12.69 9.73 -5.38
CA LEU A 254 -12.65 10.92 -6.23
C LEU A 254 -14.00 11.66 -6.31
N GLY A 255 -15.13 10.94 -6.08
CA GLY A 255 -16.45 11.51 -6.35
C GLY A 255 -16.58 11.87 -7.83
N ASP A 256 -17.07 13.08 -8.10
CA ASP A 256 -17.17 13.65 -9.46
C ASP A 256 -15.89 14.39 -9.91
N TYR A 257 -14.85 14.38 -9.07
CA TYR A 257 -13.61 15.07 -9.36
C TYR A 257 -12.76 14.28 -10.37
N GLU A 258 -12.26 14.99 -11.38
CA GLU A 258 -11.29 14.46 -12.33
C GLU A 258 -9.99 15.28 -12.24
N PRO A 259 -8.92 14.70 -11.66
CA PRO A 259 -7.64 15.39 -11.56
C PRO A 259 -7.11 15.78 -12.93
N SER A 260 -6.75 17.04 -13.09
CA SER A 260 -6.05 17.54 -14.28
C SER A 260 -4.55 17.19 -14.20
N PRO A 261 -3.86 17.00 -15.34
CA PRO A 261 -2.46 16.57 -15.34
C PRO A 261 -1.48 17.46 -14.56
N ASN A 262 -1.83 18.69 -14.28
CA ASN A 262 -0.96 19.64 -13.55
C ASN A 262 -1.63 20.20 -12.30
N GLU A 263 -2.73 19.60 -11.88
CA GLU A 263 -3.45 20.07 -10.68
C GLU A 263 -2.84 19.41 -9.44
N PRO A 264 -2.34 20.17 -8.45
CA PRO A 264 -1.86 19.61 -7.21
C PRO A 264 -3.01 18.95 -6.46
N ILE A 265 -2.79 17.73 -6.02
CA ILE A 265 -3.73 17.00 -5.20
C ILE A 265 -3.06 16.52 -3.92
N ASN A 266 -3.86 16.39 -2.88
CA ASN A 266 -3.44 15.76 -1.65
C ASN A 266 -4.17 14.42 -1.53
N ILE A 267 -3.42 13.33 -1.44
CA ILE A 267 -3.97 11.99 -1.43
C ILE A 267 -3.22 11.09 -0.45
N GLY A 268 -3.97 10.41 0.39
CA GLY A 268 -3.47 9.34 1.25
C GLY A 268 -3.42 8.02 0.47
N VAL A 269 -2.26 7.37 0.47
CA VAL A 269 -2.00 6.14 -0.28
C VAL A 269 -1.34 5.12 0.62
N ILE A 270 -1.87 3.91 0.69
CA ILE A 270 -1.14 2.78 1.23
C ILE A 270 -0.26 2.21 0.12
N VAL A 271 1.05 2.20 0.37
CA VAL A 271 2.04 1.63 -0.54
C VAL A 271 2.15 0.14 -0.28
N GLN A 272 1.97 -0.62 -1.33
CA GLN A 272 2.22 -2.05 -1.35
C GLN A 272 3.48 -2.33 -2.15
N GLY A 273 4.28 -3.29 -1.70
CA GLY A 273 5.50 -3.66 -2.39
C GLY A 273 5.74 -5.16 -2.35
N PHE A 274 6.62 -5.60 -3.22
CA PHE A 274 7.23 -6.92 -3.12
C PHE A 274 8.64 -6.90 -3.70
N CYS A 275 9.50 -7.71 -3.12
CA CYS A 275 10.84 -7.93 -3.65
C CYS A 275 10.80 -8.81 -4.92
N VAL A 276 11.55 -8.40 -5.93
CA VAL A 276 11.66 -9.09 -7.23
C VAL A 276 12.63 -10.26 -7.16
#